data_de42f5fc9242ad138c959b7777ad368d
#
_entry.id   de42f5fc9242ad138c959b7777ad368d
#
_cell.length_a   1.000
_cell.length_b   1.000
_cell.length_c   1.000
_cell.angle_alpha   90.00
_cell.angle_beta   90.00
_cell.angle_gamma   90.00
#
_symmetry.space_group_name_H-M   'P 1'
#
loop_
_entity.id
_entity.type
_entity.pdbx_description
1 polymer ?
#
loop_
_entity_poly.entity_id
_entity_poly.type
_entity_poly.pdbx_seq_one_letter_code
_entity_poly.pdbx_strand_id
1 'polypeptide(L)'
;PQASVRQIVQVNDEFFRIKPGLWALTEYKEDVLRRFDIVENNARSEEIFTHSYYQGIIVELGNMHNYKTYVPNQDKNKRFLEKKLCDITTESQLPNFTYEEITKRAKTVDVIWFNERRMPYRFYEVEHSTNITNSLDKFYELQDFRADFYIIADESRKSQFNSLIERNIY
;
A
#
# COMPACT_ATOMS: atom_id res chain seq x y z
N PRO A 1 4.87 15.18 -32.27
CA PRO A 1 4.84 14.24 -31.14
C PRO A 1 3.77 14.70 -30.17
N GLN A 2 2.79 13.83 -29.90
CA GLN A 2 1.76 14.14 -28.90
C GLN A 2 2.44 14.09 -27.53
N ALA A 3 2.31 15.19 -26.75
CA ALA A 3 2.76 15.20 -25.36
C ALA A 3 1.97 14.16 -24.57
N SER A 4 2.64 13.39 -23.71
CA SER A 4 1.96 12.45 -22.84
C SER A 4 1.13 13.22 -21.79
N VAL A 5 0.04 12.63 -21.29
CA VAL A 5 -0.78 13.24 -20.22
C VAL A 5 0.10 13.69 -19.05
N ARG A 6 1.13 12.92 -18.71
CA ARG A 6 2.10 13.27 -17.68
C ARG A 6 2.84 14.59 -17.97
N GLN A 7 3.27 14.80 -19.21
CA GLN A 7 3.95 16.05 -19.60
C GLN A 7 3.00 17.25 -19.52
N ILE A 8 1.73 17.07 -19.93
CA ILE A 8 0.74 18.13 -19.89
C ILE A 8 0.49 18.60 -18.44
N VAL A 9 0.23 17.68 -17.51
CA VAL A 9 -0.06 18.03 -16.11
C VAL A 9 1.17 18.52 -15.35
N GLN A 10 2.39 18.21 -15.81
CA GLN A 10 3.64 18.69 -15.17
C GLN A 10 4.03 20.13 -15.51
N VAL A 11 3.63 20.62 -16.69
CA VAL A 11 4.00 21.95 -17.17
C VAL A 11 2.87 22.96 -17.11
N ASN A 12 1.67 22.55 -16.73
CA ASN A 12 0.51 23.42 -16.66
C ASN A 12 0.18 23.77 -15.20
N ASP A 13 0.23 25.06 -14.86
CA ASP A 13 -0.04 25.59 -13.52
C ASP A 13 -1.49 25.38 -13.04
N GLU A 14 -2.39 24.98 -13.94
CA GLU A 14 -3.75 24.58 -13.57
C GLU A 14 -3.78 23.28 -12.75
N PHE A 15 -2.68 22.50 -12.74
CA PHE A 15 -2.58 21.27 -12.00
C PHE A 15 -1.51 21.36 -10.91
N PHE A 16 -1.82 20.84 -9.74
CA PHE A 16 -0.82 20.60 -8.72
C PHE A 16 -0.68 19.10 -8.46
N ARG A 17 0.52 18.71 -8.08
CA ARG A 17 0.82 17.32 -7.79
C ARG A 17 0.48 17.02 -6.34
N ILE A 18 -0.42 16.08 -6.12
CA ILE A 18 -0.71 15.54 -4.79
C ILE A 18 0.39 14.53 -4.40
N LYS A 19 0.75 13.64 -5.34
CA LYS A 19 1.81 12.64 -5.18
C LYS A 19 2.23 12.05 -6.53
N PRO A 20 3.25 11.18 -6.61
CA PRO A 20 3.62 10.50 -7.85
C PRO A 20 2.41 9.81 -8.51
N GLY A 21 2.06 10.26 -9.73
CA GLY A 21 0.95 9.71 -10.51
C GLY A 21 -0.44 10.28 -10.16
N LEU A 22 -0.59 11.10 -9.11
CA LEU A 22 -1.86 11.74 -8.75
C LEU A 22 -1.76 13.26 -8.81
N TRP A 23 -2.63 13.87 -9.61
CA TRP A 23 -2.71 15.30 -9.85
C TRP A 23 -4.14 15.79 -9.64
N ALA A 24 -4.30 17.04 -9.23
CA ALA A 24 -5.60 17.70 -9.15
C ALA A 24 -5.51 19.12 -9.71
N LEU A 25 -6.66 19.73 -9.96
CA LEU A 25 -6.74 21.12 -10.38
C LEU A 25 -6.38 22.05 -9.22
N THR A 26 -5.55 23.03 -9.50
CA THR A 26 -5.07 24.03 -8.52
C THR A 26 -6.21 24.82 -7.89
N GLU A 27 -7.29 25.07 -8.65
CA GLU A 27 -8.48 25.76 -8.15
C GLU A 27 -9.18 25.03 -6.99
N TYR A 28 -9.04 23.69 -6.89
CA TYR A 28 -9.60 22.87 -5.80
C TYR A 28 -8.57 22.48 -4.76
N LYS A 29 -7.39 23.12 -4.75
CA LYS A 29 -6.26 22.71 -3.91
C LYS A 29 -6.62 22.61 -2.43
N GLU A 30 -7.24 23.63 -1.86
CA GLU A 30 -7.62 23.66 -0.45
C GLU A 30 -8.63 22.56 -0.10
N ASP A 31 -9.64 22.36 -0.96
CA ASP A 31 -10.63 21.31 -0.76
C ASP A 31 -10.02 19.92 -0.87
N VAL A 32 -9.13 19.72 -1.82
CA VAL A 32 -8.41 18.46 -2.00
C VAL A 32 -7.52 18.17 -0.79
N LEU A 33 -6.72 19.13 -0.35
CA LEU A 33 -5.84 18.96 0.82
C LEU A 33 -6.65 18.65 2.09
N ARG A 34 -7.75 19.37 2.31
CA ARG A 34 -8.66 19.15 3.44
C ARG A 34 -9.35 17.78 3.34
N ARG A 35 -9.84 17.40 2.16
CA ARG A 35 -10.56 16.13 1.93
C ARG A 35 -9.69 14.92 2.18
N PHE A 36 -8.42 15.01 1.83
CA PHE A 36 -7.43 13.94 2.03
C PHE A 36 -6.64 14.06 3.34
N ASP A 37 -6.95 15.06 4.17
CA ASP A 37 -6.27 15.31 5.45
C ASP A 37 -4.75 15.54 5.28
N ILE A 38 -4.38 16.14 4.15
CA ILE A 38 -2.99 16.45 3.82
C ILE A 38 -2.67 17.86 4.32
N VAL A 39 -1.74 17.95 5.26
CA VAL A 39 -1.21 19.25 5.72
C VAL A 39 -0.10 19.68 4.75
N GLU A 40 -0.28 20.84 4.13
CA GLU A 40 0.70 21.38 3.17
C GLU A 40 2.09 21.49 3.84
N ASN A 41 3.13 21.05 3.14
CA ASN A 41 4.52 20.99 3.61
C ASN A 41 4.81 20.06 4.82
N ASN A 42 3.94 19.11 5.10
CA ASN A 42 4.21 18.09 6.10
C ASN A 42 4.53 16.75 5.43
N ALA A 43 5.83 16.47 5.24
CA ALA A 43 6.31 15.25 4.60
C ALA A 43 5.75 13.98 5.25
N ARG A 44 5.54 13.98 6.58
CA ARG A 44 4.98 12.84 7.32
C ARG A 44 3.51 12.60 6.97
N SER A 45 2.70 13.64 6.79
CA SER A 45 1.29 13.48 6.40
C SER A 45 1.16 12.99 4.96
N GLU A 46 2.03 13.47 4.05
CA GLU A 46 2.11 12.97 2.68
C GLU A 46 2.52 11.51 2.62
N GLU A 47 3.48 11.10 3.43
CA GLU A 47 3.93 9.72 3.52
C GLU A 47 2.81 8.78 4.02
N ILE A 48 2.13 9.14 5.12
CA ILE A 48 1.01 8.38 5.67
C ILE A 48 -0.12 8.27 4.66
N PHE A 49 -0.48 9.38 4.01
CA PHE A 49 -1.49 9.39 2.97
C PHE A 49 -1.11 8.49 1.80
N THR A 50 0.13 8.58 1.32
CA THR A 50 0.60 7.78 0.21
C THR A 50 0.56 6.29 0.53
N HIS A 51 1.02 5.90 1.72
CA HIS A 51 0.98 4.52 2.18
C HIS A 51 -0.46 3.97 2.23
N SER A 52 -1.37 4.66 2.94
CA SER A 52 -2.76 4.22 3.08
C SER A 52 -3.53 4.22 1.75
N TYR A 53 -3.16 5.10 0.83
CA TYR A 53 -3.74 5.13 -0.51
C TYR A 53 -3.40 3.85 -1.31
N TYR A 54 -2.13 3.43 -1.30
CA TYR A 54 -1.78 2.18 -1.98
C TYR A 54 -2.34 0.96 -1.27
N GLN A 55 -2.39 0.94 0.07
CA GLN A 55 -3.10 -0.10 0.81
C GLN A 55 -4.56 -0.19 0.35
N GLY A 56 -5.25 0.95 0.24
CA GLY A 56 -6.64 1.01 -0.20
C GLY A 56 -6.86 0.51 -1.63
N ILE A 57 -5.99 0.89 -2.57
CA ILE A 57 -6.02 0.36 -3.94
C ILE A 57 -5.89 -1.18 -3.94
N ILE A 58 -4.93 -1.71 -3.18
CA ILE A 58 -4.70 -3.16 -3.11
C ILE A 58 -5.93 -3.86 -2.51
N VAL A 59 -6.54 -3.29 -1.48
CA VAL A 59 -7.78 -3.82 -0.88
C VAL A 59 -8.92 -3.84 -1.91
N GLU A 60 -9.16 -2.73 -2.62
CA GLU A 60 -10.22 -2.68 -3.63
C GLU A 60 -9.98 -3.66 -4.77
N LEU A 61 -8.74 -3.78 -5.25
CA LEU A 61 -8.38 -4.79 -6.26
C LEU A 61 -8.67 -6.21 -5.75
N GLY A 62 -8.33 -6.52 -4.50
CA GLY A 62 -8.64 -7.81 -3.89
C GLY A 62 -10.13 -8.09 -3.86
N ASN A 63 -10.92 -7.11 -3.44
CA ASN A 63 -12.38 -7.21 -3.40
C ASN A 63 -12.99 -7.40 -4.80
N MET A 64 -12.48 -6.68 -5.80
CA MET A 64 -12.93 -6.84 -7.20
C MET A 64 -12.66 -8.25 -7.74
N HIS A 65 -11.59 -8.89 -7.28
CA HIS A 65 -11.25 -10.27 -7.63
C HIS A 65 -11.88 -11.32 -6.69
N ASN A 66 -12.83 -10.92 -5.84
CA ASN A 66 -13.53 -11.78 -4.89
C ASN A 66 -12.63 -12.42 -3.81
N TYR A 67 -11.44 -11.85 -3.54
CA TYR A 67 -10.63 -12.24 -2.39
C TYR A 67 -11.15 -11.58 -1.11
N LYS A 68 -10.96 -12.25 0.02
CA LYS A 68 -11.13 -11.60 1.33
C LYS A 68 -9.88 -10.79 1.62
N THR A 69 -10.06 -9.57 2.12
CA THR A 69 -8.97 -8.59 2.32
C THR A 69 -8.85 -8.21 3.78
N TYR A 70 -7.61 -8.07 4.25
CA TYR A 70 -7.27 -7.67 5.60
C TYR A 70 -6.22 -6.57 5.59
N VAL A 71 -6.32 -5.62 6.53
CA VAL A 71 -5.27 -4.65 6.87
C VAL A 71 -4.98 -4.67 8.38
N PRO A 72 -3.75 -4.33 8.83
CA PRO A 72 -3.38 -4.30 10.23
C PRO A 72 -4.27 -3.38 11.06
N ASN A 73 -4.46 -3.70 12.34
CA ASN A 73 -5.27 -2.90 13.25
C ASN A 73 -4.81 -1.43 13.35
N GLN A 74 -3.50 -1.19 13.27
CA GLN A 74 -2.92 0.15 13.29
C GLN A 74 -3.29 1.00 12.09
N ASP A 75 -3.64 0.37 10.95
CA ASP A 75 -3.93 1.05 9.69
C ASP A 75 -5.43 1.18 9.39
N LYS A 76 -6.28 0.44 10.09
CA LYS A 76 -7.74 0.39 9.87
C LYS A 76 -8.41 1.75 9.81
N ASN A 77 -7.95 2.69 10.63
CA ASN A 77 -8.53 4.03 10.70
C ASN A 77 -7.86 5.04 9.76
N LYS A 78 -6.82 4.64 9.03
CA LYS A 78 -6.20 5.50 8.02
C LYS A 78 -7.18 5.74 6.86
N ARG A 79 -7.08 6.93 6.26
CA ARG A 79 -7.95 7.32 5.14
C ARG A 79 -7.47 6.75 3.83
N PHE A 80 -8.43 6.26 3.06
CA PHE A 80 -8.34 5.97 1.64
C PHE A 80 -9.46 6.71 0.93
N LEU A 81 -9.12 7.77 0.20
CA LEU A 81 -10.08 8.69 -0.38
C LEU A 81 -11.05 9.23 0.69
N GLU A 82 -12.35 9.03 0.54
CA GLU A 82 -13.38 9.48 1.47
C GLU A 82 -13.72 8.46 2.57
N LYS A 83 -13.16 7.26 2.49
CA LYS A 83 -13.42 6.14 3.39
C LYS A 83 -12.22 5.88 4.30
N LYS A 84 -12.42 5.06 5.31
CA LYS A 84 -11.33 4.44 6.06
C LYS A 84 -11.00 3.08 5.46
N LEU A 85 -9.80 2.57 5.69
CA LEU A 85 -9.41 1.23 5.24
C LEU A 85 -10.34 0.14 5.82
N CYS A 86 -10.80 0.30 7.07
CA CYS A 86 -11.76 -0.63 7.67
C CYS A 86 -13.13 -0.65 6.99
N ASP A 87 -13.49 0.42 6.27
CA ASP A 87 -14.79 0.48 5.58
C ASP A 87 -14.79 -0.30 4.26
N ILE A 88 -13.62 -0.59 3.75
CA ILE A 88 -13.44 -1.31 2.48
C ILE A 88 -12.85 -2.72 2.63
N THR A 89 -12.24 -3.05 3.77
CA THR A 89 -11.75 -4.42 4.04
C THR A 89 -12.89 -5.38 4.36
N THR A 90 -12.75 -6.63 3.94
CA THR A 90 -13.77 -7.67 4.17
C THR A 90 -13.53 -8.47 5.44
N GLU A 91 -12.30 -8.54 5.94
CA GLU A 91 -11.94 -9.21 7.19
C GLU A 91 -11.62 -8.19 8.29
N SER A 92 -12.48 -8.10 9.30
CA SER A 92 -12.26 -7.19 10.43
C SER A 92 -11.12 -7.64 11.37
N GLN A 93 -10.82 -8.94 11.34
CA GLN A 93 -9.73 -9.56 12.10
C GLN A 93 -8.99 -10.53 11.19
N LEU A 94 -7.69 -10.71 11.44
CA LEU A 94 -6.91 -11.70 10.71
C LEU A 94 -7.50 -13.10 10.98
N PRO A 95 -7.87 -13.87 9.93
CA PRO A 95 -8.26 -15.26 10.09
C PRO A 95 -7.14 -16.06 10.78
N ASN A 96 -7.52 -17.00 11.65
CA ASN A 96 -6.56 -17.92 12.23
C ASN A 96 -6.28 -19.05 11.22
N PHE A 97 -5.14 -18.98 10.55
CA PHE A 97 -4.75 -19.91 9.49
C PHE A 97 -3.49 -20.73 9.84
N THR A 98 -2.82 -20.43 10.96
CA THR A 98 -1.59 -21.08 11.38
C THR A 98 -1.31 -20.89 12.88
N TYR A 99 -0.10 -21.23 13.32
CA TYR A 99 0.40 -21.03 14.69
C TYR A 99 0.46 -19.57 15.08
N GLU A 100 0.36 -19.32 16.39
CA GLU A 100 0.22 -17.95 16.92
C GLU A 100 1.42 -17.06 16.60
N GLU A 101 2.64 -17.60 16.65
CA GLU A 101 3.88 -16.87 16.36
C GLU A 101 3.87 -16.32 14.92
N ILE A 102 3.51 -17.16 13.97
CA ILE A 102 3.44 -16.79 12.54
C ILE A 102 2.26 -15.83 12.33
N THR A 103 1.12 -16.08 12.98
CA THR A 103 -0.05 -15.19 12.93
C THR A 103 0.30 -13.79 13.47
N LYS A 104 1.11 -13.67 14.53
CA LYS A 104 1.59 -12.38 15.04
C LYS A 104 2.38 -11.62 13.97
N ARG A 105 3.21 -12.31 13.22
CA ARG A 105 3.96 -11.70 12.10
C ARG A 105 3.04 -11.28 10.98
N ALA A 106 2.14 -12.13 10.55
CA ALA A 106 1.17 -11.83 9.50
C ALA A 106 0.28 -10.61 9.83
N LYS A 107 -0.06 -10.38 11.11
CA LYS A 107 -0.80 -9.20 11.56
C LYS A 107 -0.10 -7.86 11.26
N THR A 108 1.18 -7.86 10.96
CA THR A 108 1.97 -6.66 10.66
C THR A 108 2.15 -6.41 9.16
N VAL A 109 1.65 -7.29 8.31
CA VAL A 109 1.69 -7.13 6.85
C VAL A 109 0.64 -6.12 6.40
N ASP A 110 1.00 -5.22 5.50
CA ASP A 110 0.18 -4.07 5.12
C ASP A 110 -1.16 -4.44 4.50
N VAL A 111 -1.19 -5.43 3.59
CA VAL A 111 -2.44 -5.99 3.06
C VAL A 111 -2.25 -7.49 2.82
N ILE A 112 -3.25 -8.28 3.22
CA ILE A 112 -3.30 -9.71 2.93
C ILE A 112 -4.59 -10.03 2.18
N TRP A 113 -4.47 -10.80 1.10
CA TRP A 113 -5.61 -11.41 0.44
C TRP A 113 -5.75 -12.86 0.85
N PHE A 114 -6.98 -13.27 1.13
CA PHE A 114 -7.35 -14.64 1.45
C PHE A 114 -8.25 -15.21 0.37
N ASN A 115 -8.05 -16.47 0.07
CA ASN A 115 -8.95 -17.21 -0.82
C ASN A 115 -10.28 -17.57 -0.12
N GLU A 116 -11.19 -18.23 -0.81
CA GLU A 116 -12.52 -18.64 -0.29
C GLU A 116 -12.42 -19.54 0.95
N ARG A 117 -11.33 -20.29 1.09
CA ARG A 117 -11.06 -21.16 2.24
C ARG A 117 -10.40 -20.42 3.40
N ARG A 118 -10.28 -19.10 3.33
CA ARG A 118 -9.61 -18.21 4.30
C ARG A 118 -8.13 -18.56 4.54
N MET A 119 -7.48 -19.14 3.51
CA MET A 119 -6.02 -19.32 3.51
C MET A 119 -5.36 -18.12 2.83
N PRO A 120 -4.19 -17.70 3.32
CA PRO A 120 -3.44 -16.62 2.67
C PRO A 120 -3.17 -16.97 1.21
N TYR A 121 -3.39 -15.99 0.34
CA TYR A 121 -3.17 -16.11 -1.09
C TYR A 121 -2.13 -15.13 -1.61
N ARG A 122 -2.15 -13.89 -1.07
CA ARG A 122 -1.17 -12.86 -1.40
C ARG A 122 -0.87 -11.97 -0.21
N PHE A 123 0.41 -11.63 -0.05
CA PHE A 123 0.92 -10.71 0.94
C PHE A 123 1.49 -9.48 0.24
N TYR A 124 1.15 -8.29 0.72
CA TYR A 124 1.59 -7.02 0.14
C TYR A 124 2.20 -6.13 1.21
N GLU A 125 3.36 -5.55 0.91
CA GLU A 125 4.02 -4.49 1.67
C GLU A 125 4.11 -3.23 0.80
N VAL A 126 3.83 -2.07 1.37
CA VAL A 126 3.88 -0.77 0.70
C VAL A 126 5.07 0.01 1.24
N GLU A 127 6.12 0.14 0.43
CA GLU A 127 7.39 0.70 0.84
C GLU A 127 7.68 2.03 0.16
N HIS A 128 7.50 3.13 0.90
CA HIS A 128 7.84 4.47 0.40
C HIS A 128 9.20 4.97 0.84
N SER A 129 9.41 5.07 2.16
CA SER A 129 10.62 5.60 2.78
C SER A 129 11.32 4.61 3.67
N THR A 130 10.62 3.53 4.04
CA THR A 130 11.07 2.51 4.97
C THR A 130 12.09 1.55 4.37
N ASN A 131 12.66 0.73 5.21
CA ASN A 131 13.69 -0.23 4.80
C ASN A 131 13.04 -1.48 4.20
N ILE A 132 13.24 -1.72 2.90
CA ILE A 132 12.78 -2.91 2.18
C ILE A 132 13.18 -4.22 2.89
N THR A 133 14.28 -4.22 3.63
CA THR A 133 14.71 -5.39 4.41
C THR A 133 13.64 -5.85 5.40
N ASN A 134 12.94 -4.92 6.06
CA ASN A 134 11.87 -5.29 7.00
C ASN A 134 10.73 -6.04 6.32
N SER A 135 10.38 -5.67 5.09
CA SER A 135 9.36 -6.36 4.30
C SER A 135 9.83 -7.74 3.86
N LEU A 136 11.09 -7.86 3.44
CA LEU A 136 11.71 -9.14 3.10
C LEU A 136 11.78 -10.06 4.32
N ASP A 137 12.13 -9.56 5.51
CA ASP A 137 12.14 -10.33 6.75
C ASP A 137 10.75 -10.87 7.11
N LYS A 138 9.69 -10.05 6.93
CA LYS A 138 8.32 -10.53 7.11
C LYS A 138 7.98 -11.65 6.13
N PHE A 139 8.35 -11.51 4.86
CA PHE A 139 8.08 -12.51 3.84
C PHE A 139 8.86 -13.79 4.07
N TYR A 140 10.11 -13.68 4.53
CA TYR A 140 10.92 -14.83 4.91
C TYR A 140 10.26 -15.66 6.04
N GLU A 141 9.71 -14.99 7.06
CA GLU A 141 8.99 -15.67 8.14
C GLU A 141 7.65 -16.30 7.70
N LEU A 142 7.10 -15.86 6.54
CA LEU A 142 5.83 -16.32 5.98
C LEU A 142 6.00 -17.23 4.75
N GLN A 143 7.23 -17.58 4.37
CA GLN A 143 7.54 -18.28 3.13
C GLN A 143 6.97 -19.70 2.99
N ASP A 144 6.60 -20.34 4.10
CA ASP A 144 6.05 -21.68 4.10
C ASP A 144 4.61 -21.78 3.53
N PHE A 145 3.96 -20.63 3.34
CA PHE A 145 2.64 -20.59 2.71
C PHE A 145 2.76 -20.59 1.19
N ARG A 146 1.88 -21.35 0.54
CA ARG A 146 1.71 -21.27 -0.91
C ARG A 146 0.98 -19.99 -1.28
N ALA A 147 1.70 -18.88 -1.21
CA ALA A 147 1.21 -17.54 -1.47
C ALA A 147 2.22 -16.74 -2.28
N ASP A 148 1.75 -15.68 -2.95
CA ASP A 148 2.61 -14.73 -3.64
C ASP A 148 2.94 -13.56 -2.70
N PHE A 149 4.16 -13.00 -2.83
CA PHE A 149 4.64 -11.88 -2.02
C PHE A 149 4.98 -10.69 -2.90
N TYR A 150 4.46 -9.52 -2.56
CA TYR A 150 4.61 -8.30 -3.37
C TYR A 150 5.07 -7.13 -2.53
N ILE A 151 6.07 -6.40 -3.02
CA ILE A 151 6.48 -5.10 -2.49
C ILE A 151 6.05 -4.02 -3.49
N ILE A 152 5.27 -3.06 -3.02
CA ILE A 152 4.86 -1.89 -3.79
C ILE A 152 5.77 -0.74 -3.39
N ALA A 153 6.63 -0.31 -4.29
CA ALA A 153 7.61 0.74 -4.05
C ALA A 153 7.78 1.63 -5.28
N ASP A 154 8.45 2.77 -5.10
CA ASP A 154 8.87 3.60 -6.23
C ASP A 154 9.93 2.87 -7.07
N GLU A 155 9.90 3.08 -8.39
CA GLU A 155 10.81 2.41 -9.32
C GLU A 155 12.30 2.71 -9.02
N SER A 156 12.59 3.87 -8.46
CA SER A 156 13.95 4.24 -8.04
C SER A 156 14.54 3.27 -7.01
N ARG A 157 13.71 2.53 -6.28
CA ARG A 157 14.12 1.57 -5.26
C ARG A 157 14.41 0.15 -5.80
N LYS A 158 14.18 -0.07 -7.08
CA LYS A 158 14.37 -1.39 -7.73
C LYS A 158 15.80 -1.93 -7.60
N SER A 159 16.79 -1.05 -7.74
CA SER A 159 18.20 -1.45 -7.60
C SER A 159 18.53 -1.88 -6.18
N GLN A 160 17.99 -1.20 -5.16
CA GLN A 160 18.13 -1.58 -3.76
C GLN A 160 17.49 -2.95 -3.49
N PHE A 161 16.27 -3.18 -3.99
CA PHE A 161 15.57 -4.46 -3.86
C PHE A 161 16.38 -5.61 -4.47
N ASN A 162 16.83 -5.47 -5.72
CA ASN A 162 17.64 -6.48 -6.40
C ASN A 162 18.93 -6.82 -5.61
N SER A 163 19.62 -5.79 -5.14
CA SER A 163 20.84 -5.97 -4.34
C SER A 163 20.59 -6.71 -3.01
N LEU A 164 19.41 -6.58 -2.42
CA LEU A 164 19.05 -7.30 -1.19
C LEU A 164 18.75 -8.77 -1.46
N ILE A 165 18.02 -9.07 -2.53
CA ILE A 165 17.68 -10.46 -2.92
C ILE A 165 18.96 -11.25 -3.32
N GLU A 166 19.90 -10.61 -4.03
CA GLU A 166 21.15 -11.24 -4.44
C GLU A 166 22.07 -11.65 -3.27
N ARG A 167 21.83 -11.18 -2.07
CA ARG A 167 22.62 -11.52 -0.87
C ARG A 167 22.42 -12.94 -0.33
N ASN A 168 21.67 -13.80 -1.01
CA ASN A 168 21.41 -15.20 -0.63
C ASN A 168 20.85 -15.42 0.80
N ILE A 169 20.14 -14.42 1.34
CA ILE A 169 19.48 -14.53 2.65
C ILE A 169 17.99 -14.82 2.45
N TYR A 170 17.44 -14.42 1.30
CA TYR A 170 16.02 -14.52 0.97
C TYR A 170 15.77 -15.43 -0.23
#